data_1f26216ac9b2a191f20c6138ff347f45
#
_entry.id   1f26216ac9b2a191f20c6138ff347f45
#
_cell.length_a   1.000
_cell.length_b   1.000
_cell.length_c   1.000
_cell.angle_alpha   90.00
_cell.angle_beta   90.00
_cell.angle_gamma   90.00
#
_symmetry.space_group_name_H-M   'P 1'
#
loop_
_entity.id
_entity.type
_entity.pdbx_description
1 polymer ?
#
loop_
_entity_poly.entity_id
_entity_poly.type
_entity_poly.pdbx_seq_one_letter_code
_entity_poly.pdbx_strand_id
1 'polypeptide(L)'
;MGLEYDIEVMKFPPRFTQPGYTDINPIGTVPFFTDGHVEMTESAGISQYLASKYGPTDLAVGLDEPDYGLYLNWLHRSDATLTFPQTLVLRYTILEPEEKRLPSVAADYAKWFHARLRSVEEATADREFLCAGRFTIADIAVGYALYLADTLRLSEGFKPNTIAYYERLKARPGFQRATRFDSAQMV
;
A
#
# COMPACT_ATOMS: atom_id res chain seq x y z
N MET A 1 -16.45 5.00 3.34
CA MET A 1 -17.11 4.87 4.65
C MET A 1 -17.66 6.20 5.18
N GLY A 2 -17.18 7.35 4.68
CA GLY A 2 -17.67 8.66 5.13
C GLY A 2 -17.31 9.02 6.57
N LEU A 3 -16.28 8.43 7.12
CA LEU A 3 -15.78 8.76 8.46
C LEU A 3 -15.11 10.14 8.44
N GLU A 4 -15.35 10.92 9.46
CA GLU A 4 -14.59 12.15 9.71
C GLU A 4 -13.21 11.79 10.28
N TYR A 5 -12.19 12.50 9.86
CA TYR A 5 -10.82 12.32 10.34
C TYR A 5 -9.99 13.58 10.16
N ASP A 6 -9.00 13.73 11.00
CA ASP A 6 -7.93 14.70 10.83
C ASP A 6 -6.72 14.02 10.18
N ILE A 7 -5.95 14.77 9.38
CA ILE A 7 -4.75 14.28 8.76
C ILE A 7 -3.60 15.27 8.98
N GLU A 8 -2.50 14.78 9.51
CA GLU A 8 -1.24 15.50 9.56
C GLU A 8 -0.30 14.93 8.50
N VAL A 9 0.08 15.76 7.56
CA VAL A 9 0.90 15.35 6.43
C VAL A 9 2.35 15.71 6.71
N MET A 10 3.26 14.72 6.63
CA MET A 10 4.67 14.86 6.99
C MET A 10 5.57 14.62 5.78
N LYS A 11 6.73 15.29 5.76
CA LYS A 11 7.78 14.97 4.78
C LYS A 11 8.31 13.56 5.04
N PHE A 12 8.50 12.78 3.98
CA PHE A 12 9.00 11.41 4.07
C PHE A 12 10.54 11.36 3.91
N PRO A 13 11.25 10.54 4.70
CA PRO A 13 10.76 9.76 5.85
C PRO A 13 10.74 10.61 7.15
N PRO A 14 9.63 10.62 7.90
CA PRO A 14 9.42 11.56 9.00
C PRO A 14 10.44 11.41 10.14
N ARG A 15 10.98 10.24 10.39
CA ARG A 15 12.04 10.01 11.39
C ARG A 15 13.31 10.85 11.16
N PHE A 16 13.52 11.34 9.94
CA PHE A 16 14.66 12.21 9.60
C PHE A 16 14.26 13.66 9.37
N THR A 17 13.02 13.90 9.03
CA THR A 17 12.52 15.20 8.58
C THR A 17 11.65 15.90 9.60
N GLN A 18 11.13 15.17 10.61
CA GLN A 18 10.23 15.69 11.63
C GLN A 18 10.84 15.48 13.02
N PRO A 19 11.44 16.52 13.66
CA PRO A 19 11.96 16.42 15.02
C PRO A 19 10.88 15.98 16.01
N GLY A 20 11.21 15.05 16.91
CA GLY A 20 10.30 14.53 17.93
C GLY A 20 9.31 13.47 17.42
N TYR A 21 9.29 13.15 16.14
CA TYR A 21 8.34 12.14 15.64
C TYR A 21 8.56 10.75 16.25
N THR A 22 9.80 10.38 16.53
CA THR A 22 10.12 9.11 17.19
C THR A 22 9.68 9.02 18.64
N ASP A 23 9.35 10.15 19.28
CA ASP A 23 8.76 10.16 20.62
C ASP A 23 7.26 9.79 20.57
N ILE A 24 6.62 10.07 19.42
CA ILE A 24 5.22 9.70 19.13
C ILE A 24 5.15 8.28 18.58
N ASN A 25 5.95 7.97 17.56
CA ASN A 25 6.04 6.67 16.95
C ASN A 25 7.49 6.15 16.97
N PRO A 26 7.87 5.29 17.93
CA PRO A 26 9.25 4.82 18.09
C PRO A 26 9.80 4.06 16.87
N ILE A 27 8.93 3.51 16.02
CA ILE A 27 9.33 2.83 14.77
C ILE A 27 9.72 3.87 13.70
N GLY A 28 9.20 5.10 13.80
CA GLY A 28 9.49 6.20 12.88
C GLY A 28 8.93 6.01 11.46
N THR A 29 7.88 5.19 11.33
CA THR A 29 7.19 4.89 10.07
C THR A 29 5.91 5.70 9.90
N VAL A 30 5.36 5.74 8.71
CA VAL A 30 4.01 6.20 8.40
C VAL A 30 3.25 5.06 7.71
N PRO A 31 1.92 4.99 7.92
CA PRO A 31 1.09 5.88 8.76
C PRO A 31 1.31 5.66 10.27
N PHE A 32 0.96 6.67 11.06
CA PHE A 32 0.65 6.53 12.48
C PHE A 32 -0.80 6.96 12.67
N PHE A 33 -1.61 6.06 13.17
CA PHE A 33 -3.06 6.24 13.29
C PHE A 33 -3.48 6.16 14.76
N THR A 34 -4.39 7.04 15.17
CA THR A 34 -4.97 7.05 16.51
C THR A 34 -6.49 7.05 16.45
N ASP A 35 -7.12 6.32 17.37
CA ASP A 35 -8.57 6.32 17.57
C ASP A 35 -8.87 6.10 19.05
N GLY A 36 -9.05 7.19 19.79
CA GLY A 36 -9.11 7.17 21.25
C GLY A 36 -7.80 6.71 21.86
N HIS A 37 -7.79 5.53 22.47
CA HIS A 37 -6.59 4.92 23.06
C HIS A 37 -5.89 3.90 22.15
N VAL A 38 -6.43 3.70 20.96
CA VAL A 38 -5.84 2.78 19.97
C VAL A 38 -4.81 3.50 19.15
N GLU A 39 -3.61 2.92 19.03
CA GLU A 39 -2.53 3.38 18.19
C GLU A 39 -2.12 2.28 17.22
N MET A 40 -1.95 2.59 15.94
CA MET A 40 -1.59 1.61 14.91
C MET A 40 -0.64 2.20 13.87
N THR A 41 0.23 1.36 13.33
CA THR A 41 1.23 1.75 12.31
C THR A 41 1.09 0.99 10.99
N GLU A 42 0.36 -0.14 10.98
CA GLU A 42 0.25 -1.01 9.81
C GLU A 42 -0.98 -0.63 8.96
N SER A 43 -0.78 -0.12 7.75
CA SER A 43 -1.84 0.43 6.89
C SER A 43 -2.94 -0.57 6.56
N ALA A 44 -2.59 -1.83 6.28
CA ALA A 44 -3.58 -2.89 6.04
C ALA A 44 -4.38 -3.20 7.31
N GLY A 45 -3.72 -3.24 8.47
CA GLY A 45 -4.33 -3.42 9.78
C GLY A 45 -5.26 -2.27 10.15
N ILE A 46 -4.86 -1.03 9.92
CA ILE A 46 -5.68 0.18 10.12
C ILE A 46 -6.95 0.10 9.27
N SER A 47 -6.80 -0.25 7.99
CA SER A 47 -7.93 -0.38 7.07
C SER A 47 -8.92 -1.45 7.53
N GLN A 48 -8.43 -2.60 7.98
CA GLN A 48 -9.25 -3.69 8.53
C GLN A 48 -9.92 -3.28 9.85
N TYR A 49 -9.21 -2.60 10.73
CA TYR A 49 -9.75 -2.07 11.98
C TYR A 49 -10.92 -1.11 11.73
N LEU A 50 -10.74 -0.15 10.82
CA LEU A 50 -11.77 0.82 10.48
C LEU A 50 -13.04 0.14 9.92
N ALA A 51 -12.86 -0.84 9.02
CA ALA A 51 -13.98 -1.58 8.46
C ALA A 51 -14.72 -2.43 9.51
N SER A 52 -13.98 -3.02 10.45
CA SER A 52 -14.57 -3.84 11.52
C SER A 52 -15.26 -3.00 12.59
N LYS A 53 -14.64 -1.89 13.01
CA LYS A 53 -15.16 -1.05 14.10
C LYS A 53 -16.31 -0.18 13.66
N TYR A 54 -16.24 0.38 12.46
CA TYR A 54 -17.19 1.36 11.93
C TYR A 54 -18.06 0.81 10.80
N GLY A 55 -18.04 -0.52 10.63
CA GLY A 55 -18.92 -1.22 9.69
C GLY A 55 -20.38 -1.31 10.16
N PRO A 56 -21.22 -2.01 9.39
CA PRO A 56 -20.83 -2.80 8.21
C PRO A 56 -20.44 -1.96 6.99
N THR A 57 -19.62 -2.52 6.11
CA THR A 57 -19.19 -1.86 4.87
C THR A 57 -18.87 -2.90 3.79
N ASP A 58 -19.23 -2.60 2.54
CA ASP A 58 -18.89 -3.43 1.37
C ASP A 58 -17.38 -3.50 1.09
N LEU A 59 -16.57 -2.66 1.76
CA LEU A 59 -15.12 -2.67 1.64
C LEU A 59 -14.48 -3.87 2.34
N ALA A 60 -15.17 -4.51 3.28
CA ALA A 60 -14.72 -5.74 3.93
C ALA A 60 -15.39 -6.97 3.29
N VAL A 61 -14.76 -8.12 3.46
CA VAL A 61 -15.35 -9.43 3.18
C VAL A 61 -15.65 -10.09 4.51
N GLY A 62 -16.90 -10.53 4.71
CA GLY A 62 -17.36 -11.12 5.95
C GLY A 62 -16.86 -12.55 6.14
N LEU A 63 -16.89 -13.02 7.40
CA LEU A 63 -16.45 -14.38 7.77
C LEU A 63 -17.17 -15.49 7.00
N ASP A 64 -18.44 -15.28 6.71
CA ASP A 64 -19.31 -16.28 6.05
C ASP A 64 -19.25 -16.17 4.51
N GLU A 65 -18.54 -15.19 3.96
CA GLU A 65 -18.38 -15.07 2.50
C GLU A 65 -17.32 -16.06 1.98
N PRO A 66 -17.54 -16.70 0.82
CA PRO A 66 -16.60 -17.68 0.26
C PRO A 66 -15.17 -17.16 0.08
N ASP A 67 -15.03 -15.88 -0.25
CA ASP A 67 -13.73 -15.24 -0.53
C ASP A 67 -13.05 -14.66 0.71
N TYR A 68 -13.54 -14.90 1.94
CA TYR A 68 -12.92 -14.35 3.15
C TYR A 68 -11.44 -14.72 3.30
N GLY A 69 -11.09 -15.99 3.09
CA GLY A 69 -9.69 -16.43 3.15
C GLY A 69 -8.81 -15.79 2.05
N LEU A 70 -9.37 -15.62 0.85
CA LEU A 70 -8.69 -14.95 -0.26
C LEU A 70 -8.46 -13.46 0.05
N TYR A 71 -9.46 -12.79 0.62
CA TYR A 71 -9.37 -11.41 1.08
C TYR A 71 -8.26 -11.20 2.10
N LEU A 72 -8.19 -12.03 3.16
CA LEU A 72 -7.11 -11.97 4.14
C LEU A 72 -5.73 -12.20 3.49
N ASN A 73 -5.65 -13.18 2.59
CA ASN A 73 -4.41 -13.46 1.89
C ASN A 73 -3.92 -12.26 1.07
N TRP A 74 -4.81 -11.53 0.39
CA TRP A 74 -4.44 -10.32 -0.35
C TRP A 74 -4.03 -9.18 0.56
N LEU A 75 -4.69 -8.97 1.70
CA LEU A 75 -4.28 -7.98 2.70
C LEU A 75 -2.84 -8.18 3.15
N HIS A 76 -2.50 -9.40 3.58
CA HIS A 76 -1.14 -9.69 4.04
C HIS A 76 -0.11 -9.79 2.91
N ARG A 77 -0.53 -10.23 1.72
CA ARG A 77 0.34 -10.26 0.53
C ARG A 77 0.72 -8.86 0.07
N SER A 78 -0.13 -7.86 0.23
CA SER A 78 0.18 -6.49 -0.14
C SER A 78 1.42 -5.98 0.57
N ASP A 79 1.53 -6.20 1.87
CA ASP A 79 2.66 -5.72 2.67
C ASP A 79 3.87 -6.66 2.59
N ALA A 80 3.70 -7.92 3.00
CA ALA A 80 4.80 -8.86 3.13
C ALA A 80 5.40 -9.30 1.79
N THR A 81 4.60 -9.34 0.73
CA THR A 81 5.03 -9.92 -0.56
C THR A 81 5.27 -8.88 -1.63
N LEU A 82 4.41 -7.86 -1.73
CA LEU A 82 4.48 -6.85 -2.80
C LEU A 82 5.21 -5.59 -2.34
N THR A 83 4.91 -5.04 -1.17
CA THR A 83 5.51 -3.79 -0.71
C THR A 83 6.92 -4.00 -0.16
N PHE A 84 7.18 -5.07 0.59
CA PHE A 84 8.49 -5.29 1.21
C PHE A 84 9.67 -5.25 0.22
N PRO A 85 9.68 -5.95 -0.93
CA PRO A 85 10.81 -5.84 -1.86
C PRO A 85 11.02 -4.42 -2.40
N GLN A 86 9.96 -3.65 -2.55
CA GLN A 86 10.03 -2.26 -3.01
C GLN A 86 10.68 -1.34 -1.98
N THR A 87 10.53 -1.62 -0.68
CA THR A 87 11.21 -0.83 0.37
C THR A 87 12.73 -0.94 0.27
N LEU A 88 13.24 -2.08 -0.18
CA LEU A 88 14.67 -2.29 -0.42
C LEU A 88 15.12 -1.56 -1.72
N VAL A 89 14.30 -1.55 -2.75
CA VAL A 89 14.55 -0.71 -3.94
C VAL A 89 14.65 0.75 -3.53
N LEU A 90 13.62 1.27 -2.84
CA LEU A 90 13.57 2.66 -2.34
C LEU A 90 14.79 3.00 -1.48
N ARG A 91 15.12 2.11 -0.53
CA ARG A 91 16.26 2.30 0.37
C ARG A 91 17.56 2.49 -0.41
N TYR A 92 17.90 1.56 -1.28
CA TYR A 92 19.20 1.52 -1.93
C TYR A 92 19.30 2.38 -3.20
N THR A 93 18.20 3.00 -3.64
CA THR A 93 18.20 3.95 -4.76
C THR A 93 18.03 5.40 -4.31
N ILE A 94 17.28 5.67 -3.21
CA ILE A 94 16.87 7.02 -2.84
C ILE A 94 17.25 7.37 -1.40
N LEU A 95 16.92 6.52 -0.40
CA LEU A 95 17.02 6.88 1.01
C LEU A 95 18.45 6.83 1.57
N GLU A 96 19.28 5.90 1.09
CA GLU A 96 20.68 5.87 1.52
C GLU A 96 21.45 7.02 0.88
N PRO A 97 22.46 7.56 1.60
CA PRO A 97 23.45 8.46 1.01
C PRO A 97 24.10 7.81 -0.23
N GLU A 98 24.52 8.62 -1.18
CA GLU A 98 24.99 8.13 -2.49
C GLU A 98 26.09 7.06 -2.39
N GLU A 99 27.03 7.25 -1.47
CA GLU A 99 28.14 6.32 -1.21
C GLU A 99 27.71 4.98 -0.59
N LYS A 100 26.47 4.88 -0.08
CA LYS A 100 25.88 3.66 0.50
C LYS A 100 24.81 3.02 -0.39
N ARG A 101 24.54 3.61 -1.54
CA ARG A 101 23.58 3.04 -2.49
C ARG A 101 24.13 1.77 -3.11
N LEU A 102 23.28 0.77 -3.27
CA LEU A 102 23.63 -0.55 -3.80
C LEU A 102 22.73 -0.91 -4.99
N PRO A 103 23.04 -0.41 -6.21
CA PRO A 103 22.17 -0.62 -7.38
C PRO A 103 21.93 -2.09 -7.72
N SER A 104 22.88 -2.99 -7.47
CA SER A 104 22.73 -4.43 -7.70
C SER A 104 21.68 -5.03 -6.77
N VAL A 105 21.67 -4.62 -5.49
CA VAL A 105 20.67 -5.06 -4.51
C VAL A 105 19.28 -4.53 -4.91
N ALA A 106 19.19 -3.25 -5.26
CA ALA A 106 17.94 -2.67 -5.74
C ALA A 106 17.39 -3.42 -6.98
N ALA A 107 18.25 -3.75 -7.93
CA ALA A 107 17.87 -4.51 -9.13
C ALA A 107 17.36 -5.92 -8.80
N ASP A 108 17.98 -6.62 -7.85
CA ASP A 108 17.53 -7.96 -7.43
C ASP A 108 16.17 -7.92 -6.72
N TYR A 109 15.94 -6.92 -5.87
CA TYR A 109 14.63 -6.74 -5.22
C TYR A 109 13.56 -6.27 -6.21
N ALA A 110 13.90 -5.50 -7.24
CA ALA A 110 12.98 -5.17 -8.33
C ALA A 110 12.56 -6.43 -9.11
N LYS A 111 13.50 -7.32 -9.44
CA LYS A 111 13.18 -8.63 -10.05
C LYS A 111 12.28 -9.48 -9.13
N TRP A 112 12.59 -9.48 -7.85
CA TRP A 112 11.78 -10.18 -6.86
C TRP A 112 10.34 -9.64 -6.81
N PHE A 113 10.17 -8.34 -6.78
CA PHE A 113 8.85 -7.71 -6.86
C PHE A 113 8.09 -8.16 -8.12
N HIS A 114 8.67 -8.03 -9.31
CA HIS A 114 8.04 -8.43 -10.57
C HIS A 114 7.68 -9.92 -10.61
N ALA A 115 8.51 -10.79 -10.04
CA ALA A 115 8.20 -12.21 -9.96
C ALA A 115 6.95 -12.49 -9.11
N ARG A 116 6.70 -11.70 -8.06
CA ARG A 116 5.51 -11.85 -7.19
C ARG A 116 4.29 -11.15 -7.75
N LEU A 117 4.49 -10.10 -8.52
CA LEU A 117 3.41 -9.38 -9.19
C LEU A 117 2.62 -10.27 -10.17
N ARG A 118 3.20 -11.39 -10.62
CA ARG A 118 2.48 -12.39 -11.42
C ARG A 118 1.17 -12.86 -10.77
N SER A 119 1.13 -12.89 -9.44
CA SER A 119 -0.10 -13.26 -8.73
C SER A 119 -1.24 -12.24 -8.93
N VAL A 120 -0.91 -10.96 -9.09
CA VAL A 120 -1.89 -9.91 -9.42
C VAL A 120 -2.33 -10.05 -10.89
N GLU A 121 -1.38 -10.26 -11.80
CA GLU A 121 -1.64 -10.47 -13.22
C GLU A 121 -2.61 -11.63 -13.47
N GLU A 122 -2.38 -12.75 -12.79
CA GLU A 122 -3.22 -13.95 -12.88
C GLU A 122 -4.62 -13.73 -12.26
N ALA A 123 -4.66 -13.07 -11.09
CA ALA A 123 -5.92 -12.84 -10.37
C ALA A 123 -6.84 -11.84 -11.08
N THR A 124 -6.28 -10.94 -11.88
CA THR A 124 -7.04 -9.88 -12.59
C THR A 124 -7.27 -10.19 -14.07
N ALA A 125 -6.94 -11.41 -14.52
CA ALA A 125 -7.13 -11.84 -15.91
C ALA A 125 -8.61 -11.89 -16.32
N ASP A 126 -9.48 -12.31 -15.39
CA ASP A 126 -10.91 -12.51 -15.59
C ASP A 126 -11.79 -11.79 -14.54
N ARG A 127 -11.17 -10.94 -13.70
CA ARG A 127 -11.85 -10.26 -12.59
C ARG A 127 -11.54 -8.77 -12.58
N GLU A 128 -12.54 -8.00 -12.19
CA GLU A 128 -12.35 -6.55 -11.98
C GLU A 128 -11.61 -6.24 -10.69
N PHE A 129 -11.85 -7.03 -9.63
CA PHE A 129 -11.30 -6.87 -8.29
C PHE A 129 -10.74 -8.19 -7.77
N LEU A 130 -9.89 -8.12 -6.76
CA LEU A 130 -9.10 -9.25 -6.28
C LEU A 130 -9.93 -10.35 -5.60
N CYS A 131 -11.08 -10.00 -5.02
CA CYS A 131 -11.94 -10.94 -4.32
C CYS A 131 -13.38 -10.42 -4.23
N ALA A 132 -14.31 -11.30 -3.87
CA ALA A 132 -15.72 -11.03 -3.60
C ALA A 132 -16.50 -10.31 -4.72
N GLY A 133 -15.96 -10.26 -5.94
CA GLY A 133 -16.58 -9.60 -7.10
C GLY A 133 -16.82 -8.09 -6.92
N ARG A 134 -16.21 -7.46 -5.92
CA ARG A 134 -16.35 -6.04 -5.60
C ARG A 134 -15.05 -5.43 -5.11
N PHE A 135 -14.99 -4.09 -5.14
CA PHE A 135 -13.87 -3.34 -4.59
C PHE A 135 -13.85 -3.47 -3.05
N THR A 136 -12.70 -3.88 -2.50
CA THR A 136 -12.50 -4.12 -1.07
C THR A 136 -11.21 -3.46 -0.57
N ILE A 137 -10.94 -3.57 0.73
CA ILE A 137 -9.67 -3.14 1.33
C ILE A 137 -8.48 -3.90 0.72
N ALA A 138 -8.67 -5.14 0.25
CA ALA A 138 -7.63 -5.89 -0.46
C ALA A 138 -7.15 -5.13 -1.72
N ASP A 139 -8.09 -4.52 -2.47
CA ASP A 139 -7.75 -3.71 -3.64
C ASP A 139 -7.09 -2.38 -3.23
N ILE A 140 -7.44 -1.82 -2.08
CA ILE A 140 -6.79 -0.62 -1.53
C ILE A 140 -5.33 -0.93 -1.19
N ALA A 141 -5.09 -2.01 -0.46
CA ALA A 141 -3.75 -2.41 -0.01
C ALA A 141 -2.84 -2.79 -1.18
N VAL A 142 -3.32 -3.61 -2.12
CA VAL A 142 -2.56 -3.94 -3.34
C VAL A 142 -2.40 -2.72 -4.25
N GLY A 143 -3.43 -1.86 -4.33
CA GLY A 143 -3.38 -0.60 -5.06
C GLY A 143 -2.28 0.32 -4.59
N TYR A 144 -2.02 0.40 -3.27
CA TYR A 144 -0.87 1.10 -2.73
C TYR A 144 0.46 0.49 -3.18
N ALA A 145 0.58 -0.85 -3.16
CA ALA A 145 1.80 -1.50 -3.65
C ALA A 145 2.08 -1.22 -5.14
N LEU A 146 1.03 -1.12 -5.96
CA LEU A 146 1.16 -0.73 -7.37
C LEU A 146 1.52 0.76 -7.53
N TYR A 147 0.96 1.62 -6.69
CA TYR A 147 1.28 3.05 -6.66
C TYR A 147 2.74 3.29 -6.26
N LEU A 148 3.24 2.61 -5.24
CA LEU A 148 4.65 2.68 -4.84
C LEU A 148 5.56 2.20 -5.98
N ALA A 149 5.18 1.11 -6.66
CA ALA A 149 5.92 0.61 -7.82
C ALA A 149 5.98 1.64 -8.96
N ASP A 150 4.89 2.35 -9.20
CA ASP A 150 4.84 3.41 -10.22
C ASP A 150 5.78 4.58 -9.84
N THR A 151 5.74 5.00 -8.59
CA THR A 151 6.64 6.01 -8.03
C THR A 151 8.13 5.62 -8.19
N LEU A 152 8.45 4.34 -8.02
CA LEU A 152 9.80 3.79 -8.16
C LEU A 152 10.17 3.41 -9.61
N ARG A 153 9.31 3.74 -10.58
CA ARG A 153 9.46 3.38 -12.01
C ARG A 153 9.51 1.88 -12.29
N LEU A 154 8.98 1.07 -11.37
CA LEU A 154 8.86 -0.37 -11.56
C LEU A 154 7.61 -0.74 -12.39
N SER A 155 6.68 0.21 -12.59
CA SER A 155 5.49 0.02 -13.41
C SER A 155 5.77 -0.26 -14.89
N GLU A 156 6.95 0.09 -15.40
CA GLU A 156 7.40 -0.26 -16.75
C GLU A 156 7.41 -1.79 -17.00
N GLY A 157 7.55 -2.59 -15.94
CA GLY A 157 7.50 -4.05 -15.99
C GLY A 157 6.11 -4.66 -15.75
N PHE A 158 5.05 -3.85 -15.65
CA PHE A 158 3.69 -4.35 -15.46
C PHE A 158 3.18 -5.05 -16.72
N LYS A 159 2.41 -6.11 -16.52
CA LYS A 159 1.75 -6.86 -17.58
C LYS A 159 0.34 -6.32 -17.85
N PRO A 160 -0.29 -6.66 -18.97
CA PRO A 160 -1.55 -6.05 -19.42
C PRO A 160 -2.69 -6.07 -18.40
N ASN A 161 -2.93 -7.18 -17.70
CA ASN A 161 -4.02 -7.25 -16.72
C ASN A 161 -3.72 -6.39 -15.49
N THR A 162 -2.46 -6.41 -15.04
CA THR A 162 -2.00 -5.54 -13.93
C THR A 162 -2.14 -4.06 -14.29
N ILE A 163 -1.80 -3.67 -15.53
CA ILE A 163 -1.99 -2.30 -16.03
C ILE A 163 -3.47 -1.95 -16.00
N ALA A 164 -4.33 -2.77 -16.61
CA ALA A 164 -5.76 -2.52 -16.67
C ALA A 164 -6.40 -2.43 -15.28
N TYR A 165 -5.98 -3.28 -14.35
CA TYR A 165 -6.41 -3.24 -12.96
C TYR A 165 -5.96 -1.97 -12.27
N TYR A 166 -4.69 -1.58 -12.40
CA TYR A 166 -4.15 -0.37 -11.78
C TYR A 166 -4.82 0.89 -12.32
N GLU A 167 -5.07 0.98 -13.64
CA GLU A 167 -5.81 2.10 -14.24
C GLU A 167 -7.24 2.20 -13.66
N ARG A 168 -7.91 1.05 -13.47
CA ARG A 168 -9.24 1.00 -12.82
C ARG A 168 -9.20 1.54 -11.39
N LEU A 169 -8.17 1.20 -10.62
CA LEU A 169 -7.98 1.74 -9.27
C LEU A 169 -7.71 3.24 -9.28
N LYS A 170 -6.83 3.73 -10.17
CA LYS A 170 -6.50 5.17 -10.32
C LYS A 170 -7.71 6.02 -10.71
N ALA A 171 -8.64 5.46 -11.48
CA ALA A 171 -9.86 6.17 -11.87
C ALA A 171 -10.84 6.40 -10.69
N ARG A 172 -10.66 5.74 -9.56
CA ARG A 172 -11.54 5.88 -8.40
C ARG A 172 -11.32 7.23 -7.70
N PRO A 173 -12.42 7.95 -7.36
CA PRO A 173 -12.29 9.24 -6.66
C PRO A 173 -11.53 9.16 -5.33
N GLY A 174 -11.64 8.04 -4.60
CA GLY A 174 -10.91 7.81 -3.35
C GLY A 174 -9.40 7.72 -3.56
N PHE A 175 -8.96 7.02 -4.60
CA PHE A 175 -7.55 6.95 -4.99
C PHE A 175 -7.00 8.34 -5.35
N GLN A 176 -7.71 9.07 -6.20
CA GLN A 176 -7.32 10.42 -6.62
C GLN A 176 -7.25 11.42 -5.45
N ARG A 177 -8.13 11.29 -4.45
CA ARG A 177 -8.04 12.12 -3.23
C ARG A 177 -6.83 11.75 -2.39
N ALA A 178 -6.57 10.45 -2.19
CA ALA A 178 -5.45 9.99 -1.37
C ALA A 178 -4.09 10.41 -1.95
N THR A 179 -3.90 10.27 -3.25
CA THR A 179 -2.62 10.59 -3.92
C THR A 179 -2.33 12.09 -4.06
N ARG A 180 -3.31 12.98 -3.85
CA ARG A 180 -3.06 14.44 -3.81
C ARG A 180 -2.15 14.86 -2.66
N PHE A 181 -2.16 14.14 -1.55
CA PHE A 181 -1.29 14.43 -0.41
C PHE A 181 0.15 14.00 -0.64
N ASP A 182 0.37 13.01 -1.51
CA ASP A 182 1.68 12.42 -1.75
C ASP A 182 2.52 13.23 -2.76
N SER A 183 1.87 13.79 -3.79
CA SER A 183 2.54 14.57 -4.83
C SER A 183 3.18 15.87 -4.31
N ALA A 184 2.82 16.33 -3.12
CA ALA A 184 3.37 17.54 -2.49
C ALA A 184 4.60 17.28 -1.60
N GLN A 185 5.05 16.04 -1.40
CA GLN A 185 5.91 15.68 -0.28
C GLN A 185 7.09 14.76 -0.56
N MET A 186 7.20 14.19 -1.72
CA MET A 186 8.44 13.49 -2.09
C MET A 186 9.47 14.50 -2.55
N VAL A 187 10.52 14.62 -1.74
CA VAL A 187 11.70 15.43 -2.04
C VAL A 187 12.52 14.75 -3.12
#